data_7146d656ae5a76687a9046bfc2c2092a
#
_entry.id   7146d656ae5a76687a9046bfc2c2092a
#
_cell.length_a   1.000
_cell.length_b   1.000
_cell.length_c   1.000
_cell.angle_alpha   90.00
_cell.angle_beta   90.00
_cell.angle_gamma   90.00
#
_symmetry.space_group_name_H-M   'P 1'
#
loop_
_entity.id
_entity.type
_entity.pdbx_description
1 polymer ?
#
loop_
_entity_poly.entity_id
_entity_poly.type
_entity_poly.pdbx_seq_one_letter_code
_entity_poly.pdbx_strand_id
1 'polypeptide(L)'
;MLEPLFEDNLVVIMHPSHPLARKRYVNAEDFADQNLFIYANHLQEYRFYNVVLAPAGIMPKRVSHIQLTEGIVEMVKAGLGIAVLARWAVDPEVKQRTIKALPLTRDGFTRQWSAATLKNGPRPAYLDAFIRLLANRRMPAMKYY
;
A
#
# COMPACT_ATOMS: atom_id res chain seq x y z
N MET A 1 -4.64 19.59 14.93
CA MET A 1 -4.57 18.48 15.91
C MET A 1 -4.67 17.17 15.13
N LEU A 2 -3.89 16.17 15.50
CA LEU A 2 -3.93 14.85 14.87
C LEU A 2 -4.55 13.84 15.84
N GLU A 3 -5.52 13.08 15.37
CA GLU A 3 -6.19 12.03 16.12
C GLU A 3 -6.00 10.69 15.39
N PRO A 4 -5.39 9.69 16.04
CA PRO A 4 -5.16 8.40 15.40
C PRO A 4 -6.50 7.71 15.07
N LEU A 5 -6.57 7.09 13.89
CA LEU A 5 -7.75 6.37 13.41
C LEU A 5 -7.51 4.85 13.44
N PHE A 6 -6.71 4.38 12.52
CA PHE A 6 -6.42 2.95 12.36
C PHE A 6 -5.04 2.74 11.72
N GLU A 7 -4.54 1.53 11.84
CA GLU A 7 -3.34 1.10 11.12
C GLU A 7 -3.71 0.31 9.88
N ASP A 8 -2.92 0.47 8.82
CA ASP A 8 -2.96 -0.40 7.64
C ASP A 8 -1.56 -0.94 7.31
N ASN A 9 -1.54 -1.91 6.41
CA ASN A 9 -0.29 -2.46 5.89
C ASN A 9 -0.18 -2.20 4.39
N LEU A 10 1.00 -1.82 3.95
CA LEU A 10 1.36 -1.85 2.54
C LEU A 10 1.78 -3.27 2.15
N VAL A 11 1.29 -3.69 1.00
CA VAL A 11 1.64 -4.97 0.38
C VAL A 11 2.13 -4.76 -1.03
N VAL A 12 2.99 -5.66 -1.48
CA VAL A 12 3.42 -5.72 -2.88
C VAL A 12 2.45 -6.63 -3.61
N ILE A 13 1.79 -6.10 -4.63
CA ILE A 13 0.85 -6.85 -5.46
C ILE A 13 1.50 -7.22 -6.79
N MET A 14 1.17 -8.40 -7.28
CA MET A 14 1.68 -8.96 -8.51
C MET A 14 0.69 -9.97 -9.11
N HIS A 15 0.90 -10.31 -10.39
CA HIS A 15 0.17 -11.42 -11.00
C HIS A 15 0.46 -12.73 -10.25
N PRO A 16 -0.51 -13.64 -10.08
CA PRO A 16 -0.28 -14.90 -9.33
C PRO A 16 0.84 -15.79 -9.89
N SER A 17 1.13 -15.71 -11.18
CA SER A 17 2.23 -16.44 -11.83
C SER A 17 3.58 -15.70 -11.80
N HIS A 18 3.64 -14.51 -11.19
CA HIS A 18 4.89 -13.76 -11.10
C HIS A 18 5.95 -14.53 -10.30
N PRO A 19 7.24 -14.50 -10.69
CA PRO A 19 8.32 -15.23 -9.98
C PRO A 19 8.37 -14.92 -8.48
N LEU A 20 8.17 -13.66 -8.09
CA LEU A 20 8.14 -13.22 -6.69
C LEU A 20 6.95 -13.80 -5.90
N ALA A 21 5.87 -14.24 -6.55
CA ALA A 21 4.69 -14.77 -5.89
C ALA A 21 4.95 -16.03 -5.05
N ARG A 22 6.09 -16.69 -5.24
CA ARG A 22 6.54 -17.87 -4.48
C ARG A 22 7.26 -17.50 -3.19
N LYS A 23 7.62 -16.22 -3.01
CA LYS A 23 8.30 -15.75 -1.80
C LYS A 23 7.30 -15.57 -0.64
N ARG A 24 7.83 -15.43 0.56
CA ARG A 24 7.02 -15.11 1.75
C ARG A 24 6.81 -13.60 1.92
N TYR A 25 7.76 -12.79 1.44
CA TYR A 25 7.76 -11.32 1.48
C TYR A 25 8.67 -10.81 0.35
N VAL A 26 8.58 -9.54 0.06
CA VAL A 26 9.38 -8.87 -0.99
C VAL A 26 10.36 -7.91 -0.33
N ASN A 27 11.66 -8.09 -0.62
CA ASN A 27 12.73 -7.21 -0.17
C ASN A 27 12.97 -6.04 -1.13
N ALA A 28 13.83 -5.10 -0.72
CA ALA A 28 14.26 -4.00 -1.56
C ALA A 28 14.90 -4.48 -2.87
N GLU A 29 15.79 -5.45 -2.80
CA GLU A 29 16.54 -6.00 -3.93
C GLU A 29 15.62 -6.59 -5.02
N ASP A 30 14.47 -7.12 -4.62
CA ASP A 30 13.50 -7.71 -5.53
C ASP A 30 12.87 -6.68 -6.49
N PHE A 31 12.96 -5.40 -6.17
CA PHE A 31 12.44 -4.32 -7.02
C PHE A 31 13.37 -3.95 -8.18
N ALA A 32 14.66 -4.31 -8.11
CA ALA A 32 15.67 -3.87 -9.07
C ALA A 32 15.31 -4.19 -10.53
N ASP A 33 14.73 -5.37 -10.79
CA ASP A 33 14.36 -5.82 -12.13
C ASP A 33 12.89 -5.59 -12.49
N GLN A 34 12.14 -4.88 -11.64
CA GLN A 34 10.70 -4.76 -11.81
C GLN A 34 10.27 -3.47 -12.52
N ASN A 35 9.12 -3.54 -13.20
CA ASN A 35 8.33 -2.38 -13.55
C ASN A 35 7.39 -2.08 -12.38
N LEU A 36 7.62 -0.97 -11.69
CA LEU A 36 6.82 -0.52 -10.56
C LEU A 36 5.77 0.48 -11.01
N PHE A 37 4.50 0.16 -10.81
CA PHE A 37 3.39 1.08 -11.02
C PHE A 37 3.17 1.97 -9.79
N ILE A 38 3.07 3.27 -10.00
CA ILE A 38 2.78 4.27 -8.96
C ILE A 38 1.73 5.26 -9.47
N TYR A 39 1.01 5.90 -8.54
CA TYR A 39 0.03 6.95 -8.88
C TYR A 39 0.55 8.37 -8.64
N ALA A 40 1.56 8.57 -7.78
CA ALA A 40 2.19 9.88 -7.58
C ALA A 40 3.13 10.23 -8.73
N ASN A 41 3.43 11.52 -8.87
CA ASN A 41 4.31 12.02 -9.94
C ASN A 41 5.76 11.57 -9.74
N HIS A 42 6.20 11.42 -8.48
CA HIS A 42 7.57 11.06 -8.15
C HIS A 42 7.62 9.92 -7.13
N LEU A 43 8.49 8.95 -7.38
CA LEU A 43 8.69 7.80 -6.49
C LEU A 43 9.14 8.25 -5.08
N GLN A 44 9.90 9.34 -5.00
CA GLN A 44 10.40 9.92 -3.76
C GLN A 44 9.29 10.43 -2.82
N GLU A 45 8.07 10.63 -3.32
CA GLU A 45 6.91 10.99 -2.49
C GLU A 45 6.40 9.81 -1.64
N TYR A 46 6.83 8.58 -1.97
CA TYR A 46 6.41 7.40 -1.24
C TYR A 46 7.30 7.10 -0.04
N ARG A 47 6.68 6.96 1.11
CA ARG A 47 7.38 6.57 2.33
C ARG A 47 8.10 5.22 2.18
N PHE A 48 7.50 4.24 1.50
CA PHE A 48 8.15 2.94 1.30
C PHE A 48 9.45 3.05 0.49
N TYR A 49 9.50 3.94 -0.50
CA TYR A 49 10.73 4.20 -1.23
C TYR A 49 11.81 4.74 -0.29
N ASN A 50 11.49 5.78 0.49
CA ASN A 50 12.45 6.45 1.36
C ASN A 50 12.93 5.57 2.53
N VAL A 51 12.10 4.62 2.97
CA VAL A 51 12.41 3.75 4.12
C VAL A 51 12.99 2.40 3.71
N VAL A 52 12.61 1.88 2.54
CA VAL A 52 12.98 0.52 2.11
C VAL A 52 13.94 0.53 0.92
N LEU A 53 13.60 1.21 -0.18
CA LEU A 53 14.40 1.12 -1.40
C LEU A 53 15.63 2.04 -1.38
N ALA A 54 15.46 3.32 -1.02
CA ALA A 54 16.55 4.29 -1.04
C ALA A 54 17.70 3.94 -0.09
N PRO A 55 17.48 3.49 1.17
CA PRO A 55 18.57 3.05 2.03
C PRO A 55 19.34 1.84 1.51
N ALA A 56 18.70 0.98 0.72
CA ALA A 56 19.33 -0.16 0.06
C ALA A 56 20.02 0.23 -1.26
N GLY A 57 19.91 1.48 -1.70
CA GLY A 57 20.43 1.93 -2.99
C GLY A 57 19.70 1.32 -4.19
N ILE A 58 18.45 0.88 -4.02
CA ILE A 58 17.68 0.18 -5.06
C ILE A 58 16.76 1.16 -5.79
N MET A 59 16.84 1.11 -7.12
CA MET A 59 15.89 1.73 -8.03
C MET A 59 15.20 0.64 -8.87
N PRO A 60 13.87 0.69 -9.04
CA PRO A 60 13.19 -0.20 -9.96
C PRO A 60 13.71 0.00 -11.39
N LYS A 61 13.78 -1.08 -12.17
CA LYS A 61 14.17 -1.04 -13.58
C LYS A 61 13.34 -0.03 -14.38
N ARG A 62 12.05 0.06 -14.06
CA ARG A 62 11.13 1.02 -14.65
C ARG A 62 10.13 1.48 -13.60
N VAL A 63 9.75 2.76 -13.66
CA VAL A 63 8.65 3.32 -12.88
C VAL A 63 7.60 3.84 -13.87
N SER A 64 6.39 3.33 -13.77
CA SER A 64 5.27 3.69 -14.64
C SER A 64 4.16 4.36 -13.85
N HIS A 65 3.69 5.52 -14.32
CA HIS A 65 2.70 6.34 -13.63
C HIS A 65 1.30 6.04 -14.15
N ILE A 66 0.38 5.73 -13.25
CA ILE A 66 -1.04 5.51 -13.54
C ILE A 66 -1.84 6.21 -12.45
N GLN A 67 -2.66 7.18 -12.83
CA GLN A 67 -3.35 8.06 -11.87
C GLN A 67 -4.50 7.39 -11.09
N LEU A 68 -4.96 6.21 -11.51
CA LEU A 68 -6.06 5.49 -10.87
C LEU A 68 -5.57 4.19 -10.25
N THR A 69 -5.93 3.94 -9.01
CA THR A 69 -5.61 2.68 -8.30
C THR A 69 -6.15 1.47 -9.04
N GLU A 70 -7.38 1.56 -9.56
CA GLU A 70 -8.01 0.52 -10.37
C GLU A 70 -7.22 0.22 -11.64
N GLY A 71 -6.68 1.26 -12.29
CA GLY A 71 -5.80 1.11 -13.46
C GLY A 71 -4.51 0.37 -13.10
N ILE A 72 -3.90 0.68 -11.95
CA ILE A 72 -2.72 -0.04 -11.45
C ILE A 72 -3.05 -1.52 -11.23
N VAL A 73 -4.17 -1.81 -10.59
CA VAL A 73 -4.61 -3.19 -10.33
C VAL A 73 -4.81 -3.97 -11.64
N GLU A 74 -5.44 -3.38 -12.64
CA GLU A 74 -5.63 -4.04 -13.94
C GLU A 74 -4.31 -4.29 -14.68
N MET A 75 -3.34 -3.36 -14.60
CA MET A 75 -2.00 -3.57 -15.17
C MET A 75 -1.24 -4.70 -14.47
N VAL A 76 -1.39 -4.80 -13.15
CA VAL A 76 -0.80 -5.90 -12.36
C VAL A 76 -1.47 -7.24 -12.72
N LYS A 77 -2.79 -7.29 -12.85
CA LYS A 77 -3.53 -8.47 -13.32
C LYS A 77 -3.08 -8.91 -14.71
N ALA A 78 -2.75 -7.96 -15.58
CA ALA A 78 -2.21 -8.25 -16.90
C ALA A 78 -0.74 -8.74 -16.88
N GLY A 79 -0.10 -8.81 -15.71
CA GLY A 79 1.28 -9.27 -15.57
C GLY A 79 2.33 -8.28 -16.05
N LEU A 80 2.00 -6.99 -16.17
CA LEU A 80 2.88 -5.97 -16.74
C LEU A 80 3.84 -5.33 -15.73
N GLY A 81 3.71 -5.68 -14.46
CA GLY A 81 4.57 -5.17 -13.39
C GLY A 81 3.99 -5.46 -12.00
N ILE A 82 4.56 -4.78 -11.02
CA ILE A 82 4.16 -4.86 -9.61
C ILE A 82 3.75 -3.48 -9.09
N ALA A 83 3.07 -3.45 -7.94
CA ALA A 83 2.76 -2.20 -7.25
C ALA A 83 2.80 -2.39 -5.73
N VAL A 84 2.96 -1.28 -5.00
CA VAL A 84 2.86 -1.25 -3.54
C VAL A 84 1.61 -0.47 -3.17
N LEU A 85 0.61 -1.16 -2.62
CA LEU A 85 -0.69 -0.60 -2.28
C LEU A 85 -1.11 -0.99 -0.86
N ALA A 86 -2.09 -0.27 -0.32
CA ALA A 86 -2.72 -0.66 0.93
C ALA A 86 -3.45 -2.01 0.78
N ARG A 87 -3.26 -2.92 1.73
CA ARG A 87 -3.89 -4.24 1.70
C ARG A 87 -5.41 -4.16 1.55
N TRP A 88 -6.06 -3.26 2.30
CA TRP A 88 -7.51 -3.12 2.27
C TRP A 88 -8.04 -2.68 0.89
N ALA A 89 -7.24 -1.95 0.10
CA ALA A 89 -7.64 -1.48 -1.22
C ALA A 89 -7.65 -2.59 -2.28
N VAL A 90 -6.96 -3.70 -2.03
CA VAL A 90 -6.81 -4.83 -2.97
C VAL A 90 -7.36 -6.15 -2.42
N ASP A 91 -8.03 -6.10 -1.27
CA ASP A 91 -8.55 -7.29 -0.62
C ASP A 91 -9.55 -8.10 -1.47
N PRO A 92 -10.47 -7.45 -2.25
CA PRO A 92 -11.36 -8.18 -3.15
C PRO A 92 -10.60 -9.01 -4.19
N GLU A 93 -9.60 -8.45 -4.83
CA GLU A 93 -8.80 -9.11 -5.88
C GLU A 93 -7.95 -10.24 -5.31
N VAL A 94 -7.42 -10.04 -4.09
CA VAL A 94 -6.68 -11.10 -3.38
C VAL A 94 -7.60 -12.26 -3.03
N LYS A 95 -8.80 -12.00 -2.53
CA LYS A 95 -9.81 -13.03 -2.24
C LYS A 95 -10.25 -13.79 -3.49
N GLN A 96 -10.41 -13.09 -4.61
CA GLN A 96 -10.71 -13.68 -5.91
C GLN A 96 -9.50 -14.39 -6.54
N ARG A 97 -8.32 -14.28 -5.96
CA ARG A 97 -7.06 -14.83 -6.48
C ARG A 97 -6.66 -14.30 -7.86
N THR A 98 -7.12 -13.12 -8.22
CA THR A 98 -6.73 -12.46 -9.48
C THR A 98 -5.38 -11.77 -9.37
N ILE A 99 -4.94 -11.45 -8.14
CA ILE A 99 -3.60 -10.98 -7.81
C ILE A 99 -3.06 -11.73 -6.59
N LYS A 100 -1.75 -11.76 -6.45
CA LYS A 100 -1.04 -12.15 -5.23
C LYS A 100 -0.57 -10.90 -4.49
N ALA A 101 -0.75 -10.87 -3.18
CA ALA A 101 -0.23 -9.83 -2.31
C ALA A 101 0.75 -10.43 -1.30
N LEU A 102 1.93 -9.84 -1.19
CA LEU A 102 2.97 -10.23 -0.24
C LEU A 102 3.34 -9.06 0.66
N PRO A 103 3.76 -9.32 1.90
CA PRO A 103 4.30 -8.28 2.77
C PRO A 103 5.48 -7.57 2.11
N LEU A 104 5.53 -6.25 2.23
CA LEU A 104 6.73 -5.48 1.94
C LEU A 104 7.65 -5.62 3.15
N THR A 105 8.84 -6.16 2.93
CA THR A 105 9.82 -6.61 3.92
C THR A 105 9.34 -7.79 4.80
N ARG A 106 10.26 -8.41 5.53
CA ARG A 106 9.98 -9.54 6.42
C ARG A 106 8.98 -9.18 7.53
N ASP A 107 9.10 -7.98 8.07
CA ASP A 107 8.30 -7.53 9.22
C ASP A 107 7.02 -6.80 8.79
N GLY A 108 6.80 -6.66 7.48
CA GLY A 108 5.70 -5.86 6.93
C GLY A 108 6.00 -4.36 6.97
N PHE A 109 5.07 -3.58 6.44
CA PHE A 109 5.18 -2.12 6.41
C PHE A 109 3.85 -1.50 6.84
N THR A 110 3.77 -1.12 8.11
CA THR A 110 2.58 -0.55 8.73
C THR A 110 2.54 0.97 8.61
N ARG A 111 1.34 1.52 8.38
CA ARG A 111 1.08 2.95 8.39
C ARG A 111 -0.04 3.27 9.38
N GLN A 112 0.14 4.38 10.12
CA GLN A 112 -0.90 4.96 10.97
C GLN A 112 -1.68 6.01 10.17
N TRP A 113 -2.98 5.84 10.09
CA TRP A 113 -3.90 6.86 9.61
C TRP A 113 -4.36 7.73 10.76
N SER A 114 -4.47 9.03 10.52
CA SER A 114 -4.92 10.00 11.51
C SER A 114 -5.85 11.02 10.88
N ALA A 115 -6.84 11.47 11.62
CA ALA A 115 -7.66 12.61 11.25
C ALA A 115 -6.90 13.89 11.60
N ALA A 116 -6.80 14.81 10.64
CA ALA A 116 -6.22 16.12 10.84
C ALA A 116 -7.34 17.16 10.95
N THR A 117 -7.42 17.84 12.09
CA THR A 117 -8.39 18.92 12.34
C THR A 117 -7.70 20.23 12.67
N LEU A 118 -8.35 21.35 12.39
CA LEU A 118 -7.82 22.66 12.76
C LEU A 118 -7.74 22.78 14.29
N LYS A 119 -6.62 23.27 14.81
CA LYS A 119 -6.37 23.38 16.24
C LYS A 119 -7.37 24.32 16.93
N ASN A 120 -7.73 25.42 16.27
CA ASN A 120 -8.61 26.47 16.78
C ASN A 120 -9.89 26.65 15.94
N GLY A 121 -10.25 25.62 15.14
CA GLY A 121 -11.45 25.64 14.31
C GLY A 121 -12.70 25.20 15.07
N PRO A 122 -13.91 25.51 14.52
CA PRO A 122 -15.15 24.97 15.06
C PRO A 122 -15.12 23.45 15.06
N ARG A 123 -15.56 22.84 16.17
CA ARG A 123 -15.61 21.38 16.32
C ARG A 123 -17.06 20.92 16.53
N PRO A 124 -17.85 20.84 15.47
CA PRO A 124 -19.25 20.42 15.58
C PRO A 124 -19.35 18.94 15.99
N ALA A 125 -20.41 18.57 16.69
CA ALA A 125 -20.61 17.22 17.23
C ALA A 125 -20.57 16.11 16.18
N TYR A 126 -21.00 16.37 14.95
CA TYR A 126 -20.92 15.40 13.86
C TYR A 126 -19.47 15.05 13.47
N LEU A 127 -18.52 15.98 13.60
CA LEU A 127 -17.12 15.74 13.31
C LEU A 127 -16.53 14.71 14.29
N ASP A 128 -16.82 14.86 15.57
CA ASP A 128 -16.39 13.91 16.60
C ASP A 128 -17.03 12.53 16.41
N ALA A 129 -18.32 12.50 16.04
CA ALA A 129 -19.02 11.27 15.74
C ALA A 129 -18.39 10.55 14.51
N PHE A 130 -18.06 11.31 13.46
CA PHE A 130 -17.43 10.78 12.26
C PHE A 130 -16.02 10.23 12.55
N ILE A 131 -15.19 10.98 13.28
CA ILE A 131 -13.84 10.53 13.68
C ILE A 131 -13.93 9.23 14.49
N ARG A 132 -14.85 9.13 15.46
CA ARG A 132 -15.07 7.91 16.24
C ARG A 132 -15.51 6.73 15.38
N LEU A 133 -16.39 6.96 14.40
CA LEU A 133 -16.81 5.92 13.45
C LEU A 133 -15.63 5.39 12.65
N LEU A 134 -14.76 6.27 12.16
CA LEU A 134 -13.56 5.88 11.42
C LEU A 134 -12.55 5.15 12.32
N ALA A 135 -12.32 5.63 13.54
CA ALA A 135 -11.38 5.01 14.48
C ALA A 135 -11.84 3.61 14.94
N ASN A 136 -13.16 3.40 15.05
CA ASN A 136 -13.74 2.11 15.43
C ASN A 136 -13.88 1.12 14.26
N ARG A 137 -13.55 1.54 13.04
CA ARG A 137 -13.59 0.65 11.89
C ARG A 137 -12.49 -0.41 12.03
N ARG A 138 -12.87 -1.61 12.43
CA ARG A 138 -11.97 -2.76 12.42
C ARG A 138 -11.63 -3.07 10.96
N MET A 139 -10.45 -2.65 10.53
CA MET A 139 -9.87 -3.24 9.31
C MET A 139 -9.68 -4.74 9.57
N PRO A 140 -10.03 -5.61 8.61
CA PRO A 140 -9.84 -7.04 8.81
C PRO A 140 -8.39 -7.30 9.22
N ALA A 141 -8.20 -7.93 10.38
CA ALA A 141 -6.89 -8.36 10.83
C ALA A 141 -6.27 -9.25 9.74
N MET A 142 -5.10 -8.88 9.28
CA MET A 142 -4.42 -9.64 8.24
C MET A 142 -3.92 -10.95 8.82
N LYS A 143 -4.57 -12.05 8.42
CA LYS A 143 -3.94 -13.36 8.48
C LYS A 143 -3.16 -13.54 7.17
N TYR A 144 -1.83 -13.57 7.28
CA TYR A 144 -0.99 -14.03 6.21
C TYR A 144 -1.17 -15.55 6.12
N TYR A 145 -1.80 -16.02 5.06
CA TYR A 145 -1.87 -17.45 4.74
C TYR A 145 -0.81 -17.79 3.72
#